data_d2148cc540cefbb2cf4917e7e6fcd0a3
#
_entry.id   d2148cc540cefbb2cf4917e7e6fcd0a3
#
_cell.length_a   1.000
_cell.length_b   1.000
_cell.length_c   1.000
_cell.angle_alpha   90.00
_cell.angle_beta   90.00
_cell.angle_gamma   90.00
#
_symmetry.space_group_name_H-M   'P 1'
#
loop_
_entity.id
_entity.type
_entity.pdbx_description
1 polymer ?
#
loop_
_entity_poly.entity_id
_entity_poly.type
_entity_poly.pdbx_seq_one_letter_code
_entity_poly.pdbx_strand_id
1 'polypeptide(L)'
;YNGRHIDTGKWPGNSLTVSPRIGFSWDILGNNTLKLRGGSGLFSGRLPLVFFTNMPTNGGMIQYQAQVNAKNAKDKGFTMDEFKGGILSTEALKQKLYDLGYPQTIKPEDGTVPSSICGVDPDFKMPQVWKSSIAVDYTVPVSFPLNVTVEGIYNKTLNAAILKDWSQKDINGFTRFNGADNRPVFPSDATYTNEDGKSLPSAYMLENTSRGYGWSTSVTVNAAPAKWINLMAAYTHTVSKEVTSLPGSNASSVLNYLSTYEGVNNFRLHNGLNVTPDRFIASATINDKSGNHFSLIYETWRGGYNYSYMLANDINGDGYNYDAIYIPTDKQVADGSFRFVSEDDKTRFMDYVHNDSYLKNNQGKYAEPNSLYSPWVHRIDFSYKHDFNLNVCGAKHKLQLSFDMKNVLNFFNSSWGVSKHLNPAIGNEARILKYEGVDAEGFATFSTPESINGNTKTWTLNHAIGQCWYASIGIKYCFN
;
A
#
# COMPACT_ATOMS: atom_id res chain seq x y z
N TYR A 1 -2.25 1.78 31.18
CA TYR A 1 -3.30 2.22 30.26
C TYR A 1 -4.58 1.42 30.50
N ASN A 2 -5.56 2.02 31.13
CA ASN A 2 -6.85 1.36 31.44
C ASN A 2 -6.70 -0.02 32.13
N GLY A 3 -5.88 -0.12 33.16
CA GLY A 3 -5.59 -1.36 33.87
C GLY A 3 -4.73 -2.39 33.11
N ARG A 4 -4.34 -2.06 31.88
CA ARG A 4 -3.42 -2.88 31.09
C ARG A 4 -1.98 -2.45 31.35
N HIS A 5 -1.10 -3.40 31.60
CA HIS A 5 0.32 -3.17 31.77
C HIS A 5 1.06 -3.44 30.46
N ILE A 6 1.98 -2.53 30.10
CA ILE A 6 2.88 -2.70 28.96
C ILE A 6 4.28 -2.95 29.51
N ASP A 7 4.84 -4.10 29.17
CA ASP A 7 6.25 -4.43 29.42
C ASP A 7 7.00 -4.40 28.08
N THR A 8 7.74 -3.34 27.85
CA THR A 8 8.46 -3.12 26.58
C THR A 8 9.66 -4.07 26.42
N GLY A 9 10.10 -4.73 27.50
CA GLY A 9 11.15 -5.75 27.49
C GLY A 9 10.61 -7.17 27.27
N LYS A 10 9.29 -7.37 27.30
CA LYS A 10 8.71 -8.69 27.18
C LYS A 10 8.44 -9.07 25.73
N TRP A 11 9.07 -10.15 25.30
CA TRP A 11 8.88 -10.72 23.99
C TRP A 11 7.81 -11.82 24.01
N PRO A 12 7.12 -12.06 22.89
CA PRO A 12 6.18 -13.18 22.80
C PRO A 12 6.91 -14.50 23.01
N GLY A 13 6.21 -15.44 23.64
CA GLY A 13 6.74 -16.77 23.91
C GLY A 13 6.97 -17.60 22.63
N ASN A 14 7.70 -18.69 22.76
CA ASN A 14 7.86 -19.66 21.68
C ASN A 14 6.51 -20.29 21.35
N SER A 15 6.12 -20.28 20.08
CA SER A 15 4.91 -20.93 19.59
C SER A 15 5.24 -22.01 18.57
N LEU A 16 4.68 -23.19 18.77
CA LEU A 16 4.74 -24.24 17.76
C LEU A 16 3.73 -23.93 16.65
N THR A 17 4.20 -23.81 15.44
CA THR A 17 3.35 -23.56 14.28
C THR A 17 3.28 -24.81 13.41
N VAL A 18 2.09 -25.33 13.21
CA VAL A 18 1.83 -26.45 12.32
C VAL A 18 1.23 -25.95 11.01
N SER A 19 1.62 -26.56 9.90
CA SER A 19 1.17 -26.17 8.55
C SER A 19 0.72 -27.40 7.75
N PRO A 20 -0.36 -28.07 8.16
CA PRO A 20 -0.91 -29.21 7.43
C PRO A 20 -1.42 -28.77 6.07
N ARG A 21 -1.24 -29.63 5.07
CA ARG A 21 -1.68 -29.41 3.71
C ARG A 21 -2.20 -30.69 3.11
N ILE A 22 -3.27 -30.57 2.34
CA ILE A 22 -3.85 -31.67 1.57
C ILE A 22 -4.08 -31.18 0.13
N GLY A 23 -3.88 -32.06 -0.83
CA GLY A 23 -4.15 -31.75 -2.24
C GLY A 23 -4.65 -33.00 -2.94
N PHE A 24 -5.36 -32.79 -4.01
CA PHE A 24 -5.85 -33.84 -4.90
C PHE A 24 -5.69 -33.43 -6.36
N SER A 25 -5.61 -34.45 -7.22
CA SER A 25 -5.69 -34.31 -8.67
C SER A 25 -6.48 -35.51 -9.17
N TRP A 26 -7.56 -35.23 -9.90
CA TRP A 26 -8.46 -36.26 -10.41
C TRP A 26 -8.63 -36.09 -11.91
N ASP A 27 -8.25 -37.11 -12.67
CA ASP A 27 -8.55 -37.21 -14.10
C ASP A 27 -9.96 -37.77 -14.25
N ILE A 28 -10.95 -36.90 -14.51
CA ILE A 28 -12.39 -37.24 -14.51
C ILE A 28 -12.72 -38.27 -15.60
N LEU A 29 -12.07 -38.14 -16.76
CA LEU A 29 -12.33 -38.98 -17.93
C LEU A 29 -11.30 -40.11 -18.10
N GLY A 30 -10.26 -40.17 -17.27
CA GLY A 30 -9.21 -41.19 -17.31
C GLY A 30 -8.26 -41.10 -18.52
N ASN A 31 -8.33 -40.01 -19.29
CA ASN A 31 -7.57 -39.81 -20.53
C ASN A 31 -6.79 -38.48 -20.56
N ASN A 32 -6.65 -37.84 -19.41
CA ASN A 32 -6.02 -36.54 -19.22
C ASN A 32 -6.68 -35.35 -19.94
N THR A 33 -7.89 -35.51 -20.44
CA THR A 33 -8.61 -34.46 -21.17
C THR A 33 -9.26 -33.47 -20.21
N LEU A 34 -9.81 -33.95 -19.07
CA LEU A 34 -10.46 -33.11 -18.05
C LEU A 34 -9.94 -33.49 -16.67
N LYS A 35 -9.20 -32.60 -16.06
CA LYS A 35 -8.66 -32.77 -14.72
C LYS A 35 -9.25 -31.77 -13.75
N LEU A 36 -9.65 -32.25 -12.58
CA LEU A 36 -9.99 -31.43 -11.42
C LEU A 36 -8.84 -31.54 -10.41
N ARG A 37 -8.26 -30.43 -10.02
CA ARG A 37 -7.21 -30.37 -9.00
C ARG A 37 -7.53 -29.32 -7.95
N GLY A 38 -7.04 -29.53 -6.75
CA GLY A 38 -7.24 -28.58 -5.68
C GLY A 38 -6.43 -28.93 -4.46
N GLY A 39 -6.46 -28.02 -3.51
CA GLY A 39 -5.79 -28.24 -2.24
C GLY A 39 -6.23 -27.23 -1.20
N SER A 40 -5.98 -27.58 0.04
CA SER A 40 -6.27 -26.74 1.20
C SER A 40 -5.19 -26.93 2.24
N GLY A 41 -4.88 -25.88 3.01
CA GLY A 41 -3.89 -25.99 4.07
C GLY A 41 -3.68 -24.70 4.84
N LEU A 42 -2.92 -24.84 5.91
CA LEU A 42 -2.44 -23.74 6.72
C LEU A 42 -1.04 -23.35 6.26
N PHE A 43 -0.82 -22.04 6.17
CA PHE A 43 0.46 -21.47 5.76
C PHE A 43 0.88 -20.44 6.80
N SER A 44 2.05 -20.66 7.39
CA SER A 44 2.64 -19.74 8.35
C SER A 44 3.74 -18.94 7.70
N GLY A 45 3.73 -17.65 7.93
CA GLY A 45 4.73 -16.70 7.46
C GLY A 45 5.60 -16.18 8.60
N ARG A 46 6.55 -15.33 8.26
CA ARG A 46 7.34 -14.55 9.22
C ARG A 46 6.99 -13.09 9.06
N LEU A 47 6.76 -12.41 10.17
CA LEU A 47 6.77 -10.95 10.18
C LEU A 47 8.23 -10.49 10.08
N PRO A 48 8.55 -9.51 9.21
CA PRO A 48 9.89 -8.93 9.17
C PRO A 48 10.32 -8.45 10.56
N LEU A 49 11.54 -8.76 10.98
CA LEU A 49 12.03 -8.44 12.32
C LEU A 49 12.04 -6.93 12.61
N VAL A 50 12.06 -6.10 11.58
CA VAL A 50 12.00 -4.64 11.70
C VAL A 50 10.75 -4.16 12.46
N PHE A 51 9.64 -4.88 12.43
CA PHE A 51 8.46 -4.52 13.23
C PHE A 51 8.70 -4.69 14.74
N PHE A 52 9.57 -5.60 15.12
CA PHE A 52 9.96 -5.82 16.52
C PHE A 52 11.03 -4.84 17.00
N THR A 53 11.77 -4.18 16.10
CA THR A 53 12.78 -3.19 16.49
C THR A 53 12.18 -1.92 17.09
N ASN A 54 10.88 -1.69 16.90
CA ASN A 54 10.17 -0.59 17.55
C ASN A 54 10.25 -0.68 19.09
N MET A 55 10.27 -1.89 19.65
CA MET A 55 10.29 -2.09 21.11
C MET A 55 11.59 -1.60 21.77
N PRO A 56 12.78 -2.06 21.36
CA PRO A 56 14.01 -1.53 21.94
C PRO A 56 14.24 -0.05 21.61
N THR A 57 13.74 0.44 20.45
CA THR A 57 13.88 1.83 20.04
C THR A 57 12.99 2.76 20.88
N ASN A 58 11.76 2.30 21.21
CA ASN A 58 10.78 3.05 22.00
C ASN A 58 10.45 2.27 23.29
N GLY A 59 11.49 1.88 24.02
CA GLY A 59 11.39 1.05 25.22
C GLY A 59 10.94 1.80 26.49
N GLY A 60 10.62 3.09 26.37
CA GLY A 60 10.20 3.89 27.53
C GLY A 60 11.38 4.41 28.37
N MET A 61 12.62 4.19 27.95
CA MET A 61 13.79 4.74 28.65
C MET A 61 13.80 6.26 28.57
N ILE A 62 14.01 6.89 29.72
CA ILE A 62 14.25 8.32 29.80
C ILE A 62 15.55 8.62 29.06
N GLN A 63 15.49 9.49 28.08
CA GLN A 63 16.65 9.88 27.27
C GLN A 63 16.79 11.38 27.28
N TYR A 64 18.05 11.85 27.28
CA TYR A 64 18.34 13.22 27.00
C TYR A 64 18.57 13.41 25.51
N GLN A 65 17.88 14.37 24.92
CA GLN A 65 18.07 14.76 23.53
C GLN A 65 18.43 16.23 23.41
N ALA A 66 19.63 16.53 22.90
CA ALA A 66 19.99 17.87 22.47
C ALA A 66 19.50 18.09 21.03
N GLN A 67 18.65 19.11 20.84
CA GLN A 67 18.17 19.49 19.50
C GLN A 67 18.52 20.97 19.26
N VAL A 68 19.21 21.21 18.13
CA VAL A 68 19.50 22.56 17.65
C VAL A 68 18.74 22.81 16.37
N ASN A 69 17.93 23.85 16.38
CA ASN A 69 17.18 24.31 15.20
C ASN A 69 17.24 25.85 15.12
N ALA A 70 16.75 26.43 14.04
CA ALA A 70 16.83 27.87 13.81
C ALA A 70 16.20 28.72 14.94
N LYS A 71 15.15 28.19 15.59
CA LYS A 71 14.49 28.92 16.70
C LYS A 71 15.35 28.94 17.95
N ASN A 72 15.73 27.76 18.48
CA ASN A 72 16.45 27.68 19.74
C ASN A 72 17.89 28.22 19.63
N ALA A 73 18.53 28.13 18.45
CA ALA A 73 19.81 28.79 18.22
C ALA A 73 19.67 30.31 18.30
N LYS A 74 18.66 30.89 17.67
CA LYS A 74 18.37 32.34 17.73
C LYS A 74 18.09 32.81 19.13
N ASP A 75 17.30 32.09 19.89
CA ASP A 75 16.94 32.41 21.27
C ASP A 75 18.19 32.44 22.20
N LYS A 76 19.24 31.72 21.82
CA LYS A 76 20.55 31.68 22.52
C LYS A 76 21.60 32.62 21.91
N GLY A 77 21.22 33.46 20.94
CA GLY A 77 22.12 34.38 20.27
C GLY A 77 23.04 33.80 19.23
N PHE A 78 22.76 32.56 18.78
CA PHE A 78 23.52 31.89 17.70
C PHE A 78 22.72 31.89 16.38
N THR A 79 23.45 31.77 15.26
CA THR A 79 22.85 31.55 13.94
C THR A 79 23.07 30.12 13.52
N MET A 80 22.15 29.60 12.64
CA MET A 80 22.36 28.26 12.08
C MET A 80 23.60 28.19 11.17
N ASP A 81 24.10 29.32 10.68
CA ASP A 81 25.30 29.35 9.86
C ASP A 81 26.57 29.00 10.63
N GLU A 82 26.58 29.18 11.97
CA GLU A 82 27.66 28.71 12.82
C GLU A 82 27.79 27.20 12.91
N PHE A 83 26.70 26.49 12.57
CA PHE A 83 26.65 25.01 12.46
C PHE A 83 26.80 24.48 11.04
N LYS A 84 26.78 25.38 10.03
CA LYS A 84 26.96 25.04 8.62
C LYS A 84 28.43 25.12 8.22
N GLY A 85 28.80 24.46 7.17
CA GLY A 85 30.02 24.77 6.41
C GLY A 85 31.30 24.09 6.86
N GLY A 86 31.21 23.04 7.59
CA GLY A 86 32.41 22.25 7.92
C GLY A 86 32.11 21.13 8.90
N ILE A 87 32.86 20.11 8.84
CA ILE A 87 32.83 19.07 9.88
C ILE A 87 33.47 19.68 11.12
N LEU A 88 32.64 20.08 12.08
CA LEU A 88 33.16 20.45 13.40
C LEU A 88 33.75 19.18 14.04
N SER A 89 34.87 19.32 14.72
CA SER A 89 35.34 18.25 15.59
C SER A 89 34.29 17.97 16.66
N THR A 90 34.27 16.76 17.19
CA THR A 90 33.35 16.38 18.26
C THR A 90 33.43 17.34 19.45
N GLU A 91 34.64 17.80 19.80
CA GLU A 91 34.89 18.72 20.88
C GLU A 91 34.35 20.12 20.60
N ALA A 92 34.53 20.62 19.37
CA ALA A 92 33.99 21.93 18.96
C ALA A 92 32.45 21.90 18.92
N LEU A 93 31.82 20.78 18.46
CA LEU A 93 30.38 20.62 18.49
C LEU A 93 29.84 20.57 19.93
N LYS A 94 30.49 19.80 20.83
CA LYS A 94 30.13 19.75 22.24
C LYS A 94 30.21 21.13 22.88
N GLN A 95 31.30 21.88 22.67
CA GLN A 95 31.43 23.21 23.21
C GLN A 95 30.30 24.13 22.74
N LYS A 96 29.96 24.12 21.45
CA LYS A 96 28.81 24.90 20.93
C LYS A 96 27.48 24.52 21.60
N LEU A 97 27.25 23.24 21.89
CA LEU A 97 26.05 22.78 22.59
C LEU A 97 26.07 23.31 24.05
N TYR A 98 27.22 23.30 24.71
CA TYR A 98 27.35 23.85 26.06
C TYR A 98 27.10 25.37 26.08
N ASP A 99 27.61 26.08 25.09
CA ASP A 99 27.38 27.53 24.93
C ASP A 99 25.90 27.85 24.70
N LEU A 100 25.15 26.93 24.07
CA LEU A 100 23.69 26.98 23.95
C LEU A 100 22.94 26.62 25.24
N GLY A 101 23.69 26.26 26.32
CA GLY A 101 23.12 25.92 27.62
C GLY A 101 22.69 24.47 27.78
N TYR A 102 23.15 23.57 26.91
CA TYR A 102 22.98 22.14 27.14
C TYR A 102 23.95 21.65 28.23
N PRO A 103 23.53 20.68 29.06
CA PRO A 103 24.35 20.22 30.18
C PRO A 103 25.59 19.47 29.70
N GLN A 104 26.73 19.71 30.38
CA GLN A 104 27.98 18.98 30.13
C GLN A 104 27.93 17.56 30.69
N THR A 105 27.21 17.39 31.79
CA THR A 105 26.95 16.07 32.40
C THR A 105 25.45 15.87 32.45
N ILE A 106 24.99 14.79 31.84
CA ILE A 106 23.57 14.43 31.80
C ILE A 106 23.23 13.66 33.07
N LYS A 107 22.24 14.14 33.79
CA LYS A 107 21.69 13.50 34.98
C LYS A 107 20.29 12.91 34.65
N PRO A 108 19.77 11.97 35.46
CA PRO A 108 18.44 11.42 35.26
C PRO A 108 17.33 12.48 35.15
N GLU A 109 17.41 13.56 35.89
CA GLU A 109 16.47 14.68 35.87
C GLU A 109 16.48 15.51 34.58
N ASP A 110 17.57 15.46 33.81
CA ASP A 110 17.68 16.12 32.52
C ASP A 110 16.97 15.35 31.40
N GLY A 111 16.60 14.09 31.64
CA GLY A 111 15.96 13.25 30.70
C GLY A 111 14.47 13.60 30.50
N THR A 112 13.98 13.36 29.30
CA THR A 112 12.57 13.53 28.98
C THR A 112 11.90 12.18 28.85
N VAL A 113 10.66 12.09 29.34
CA VAL A 113 9.81 10.92 29.08
C VAL A 113 9.56 10.84 27.56
N PRO A 114 9.76 9.69 26.93
CA PRO A 114 9.50 9.55 25.49
C PRO A 114 8.03 9.81 25.17
N SER A 115 7.78 10.39 24.00
CA SER A 115 6.42 10.68 23.52
C SER A 115 5.64 9.43 23.16
N SER A 116 6.32 8.30 22.96
CA SER A 116 5.71 7.02 22.63
C SER A 116 6.50 5.83 23.19
N ILE A 117 5.80 4.76 23.49
CA ILE A 117 6.36 3.46 23.83
C ILE A 117 5.81 2.39 22.89
N CYS A 118 6.58 1.34 22.66
CA CYS A 118 6.16 0.22 21.83
C CYS A 118 6.25 -1.09 22.62
N GLY A 119 5.22 -1.91 22.47
CA GLY A 119 5.19 -3.24 23.05
C GLY A 119 4.66 -4.28 22.08
N VAL A 120 4.75 -5.54 22.45
CA VAL A 120 4.18 -6.67 21.73
C VAL A 120 3.28 -7.43 22.68
N ASP A 121 2.12 -7.85 22.19
CA ASP A 121 1.24 -8.75 22.92
C ASP A 121 2.02 -10.04 23.28
N PRO A 122 2.06 -10.43 24.56
CA PRO A 122 2.72 -11.68 24.98
C PRO A 122 2.23 -12.92 24.23
N ASP A 123 0.97 -12.90 23.76
CA ASP A 123 0.33 -13.98 23.01
C ASP A 123 0.46 -13.80 21.49
N PHE A 124 1.26 -12.86 21.03
CA PHE A 124 1.46 -12.58 19.60
C PHE A 124 1.95 -13.83 18.86
N LYS A 125 1.28 -14.12 17.75
CA LYS A 125 1.58 -15.24 16.86
C LYS A 125 2.07 -14.74 15.52
N MET A 126 3.03 -15.45 14.91
CA MET A 126 3.47 -15.16 13.55
C MET A 126 2.30 -15.26 12.57
N PRO A 127 2.33 -14.49 11.46
CA PRO A 127 1.25 -14.50 10.48
C PRO A 127 0.91 -15.89 9.99
N GLN A 128 -0.39 -16.19 9.95
CA GLN A 128 -0.91 -17.46 9.45
C GLN A 128 -2.18 -17.24 8.63
N VAL A 129 -2.28 -17.98 7.53
CA VAL A 129 -3.43 -17.96 6.65
C VAL A 129 -3.89 -19.38 6.33
N TRP A 130 -5.19 -19.55 6.22
CA TRP A 130 -5.77 -20.73 5.58
C TRP A 130 -5.96 -20.41 4.09
N LYS A 131 -5.41 -21.28 3.23
CA LYS A 131 -5.48 -21.13 1.78
C LYS A 131 -6.09 -22.37 1.17
N SER A 132 -7.05 -22.17 0.26
CA SER A 132 -7.65 -23.24 -0.56
C SER A 132 -7.62 -22.85 -2.01
N SER A 133 -7.44 -23.84 -2.88
CA SER A 133 -7.51 -23.66 -4.33
C SER A 133 -8.28 -24.78 -4.98
N ILE A 134 -8.93 -24.47 -6.09
CA ILE A 134 -9.57 -25.41 -6.98
C ILE A 134 -9.30 -24.99 -8.42
N ALA A 135 -9.00 -25.95 -9.28
CA ALA A 135 -8.77 -25.69 -10.70
C ALA A 135 -9.33 -26.81 -11.57
N VAL A 136 -9.77 -26.42 -12.74
CA VAL A 136 -10.17 -27.32 -13.83
C VAL A 136 -9.24 -27.10 -15.00
N ASP A 137 -8.56 -28.15 -15.43
CA ASP A 137 -7.74 -28.16 -16.63
C ASP A 137 -8.50 -28.97 -17.72
N TYR A 138 -8.75 -28.34 -18.84
CA TYR A 138 -9.48 -28.94 -19.95
C TYR A 138 -8.68 -28.88 -21.25
N THR A 139 -8.39 -30.02 -21.83
CA THR A 139 -7.84 -30.14 -23.18
C THR A 139 -9.00 -30.21 -24.19
N VAL A 140 -9.17 -29.14 -24.93
CA VAL A 140 -10.28 -29.01 -25.89
C VAL A 140 -10.05 -29.99 -27.07
N PRO A 141 -11.03 -30.81 -27.47
CA PRO A 141 -10.89 -31.80 -28.54
C PRO A 141 -10.95 -31.18 -29.94
N VAL A 142 -9.90 -30.44 -30.29
CA VAL A 142 -9.69 -29.82 -31.62
C VAL A 142 -8.45 -30.42 -32.28
N SER A 143 -8.19 -30.08 -33.54
CA SER A 143 -7.09 -30.63 -34.33
C SER A 143 -5.69 -30.21 -33.92
N PHE A 144 -5.56 -29.29 -32.95
CA PHE A 144 -4.29 -28.80 -32.41
C PHE A 144 -4.35 -28.76 -30.88
N PRO A 145 -3.22 -28.74 -30.19
CA PRO A 145 -3.20 -28.56 -28.72
C PRO A 145 -3.86 -27.27 -28.28
N LEU A 146 -4.96 -27.38 -27.56
CA LEU A 146 -5.69 -26.26 -26.95
C LEU A 146 -6.07 -26.65 -25.52
N ASN A 147 -5.48 -25.96 -24.55
CA ASN A 147 -5.73 -26.19 -23.14
C ASN A 147 -6.33 -24.95 -22.49
N VAL A 148 -7.37 -25.16 -21.72
CA VAL A 148 -8.03 -24.10 -20.91
C VAL A 148 -7.93 -24.50 -19.44
N THR A 149 -7.41 -23.60 -18.63
CA THR A 149 -7.38 -23.76 -17.16
C THR A 149 -8.21 -22.65 -16.52
N VAL A 150 -9.11 -23.04 -15.62
CA VAL A 150 -9.81 -22.11 -14.74
C VAL A 150 -9.42 -22.44 -13.32
N GLU A 151 -8.89 -21.45 -12.58
CA GLU A 151 -8.44 -21.64 -11.20
C GLU A 151 -9.03 -20.59 -10.29
N GLY A 152 -9.51 -21.01 -9.13
CA GLY A 152 -9.93 -20.18 -8.02
C GLY A 152 -9.05 -20.41 -6.78
N ILE A 153 -8.61 -19.34 -6.14
CA ILE A 153 -7.84 -19.39 -4.88
C ILE A 153 -8.56 -18.54 -3.85
N TYR A 154 -8.72 -19.05 -2.64
CA TYR A 154 -9.25 -18.32 -1.49
C TYR A 154 -8.27 -18.36 -0.33
N ASN A 155 -8.08 -17.22 0.32
CA ASN A 155 -7.24 -17.06 1.50
C ASN A 155 -8.08 -16.47 2.64
N LYS A 156 -7.99 -17.05 3.84
CA LYS A 156 -8.55 -16.50 5.08
C LYS A 156 -7.42 -16.21 6.05
N THR A 157 -7.37 -14.99 6.53
CA THR A 157 -6.44 -14.59 7.59
C THR A 157 -6.83 -15.27 8.90
N LEU A 158 -5.87 -15.91 9.57
CA LEU A 158 -6.00 -16.48 10.90
C LEU A 158 -5.26 -15.61 11.93
N ASN A 159 -4.02 -15.25 11.60
CA ASN A 159 -3.22 -14.32 12.38
C ASN A 159 -2.56 -13.35 11.40
N ALA A 160 -2.92 -12.09 11.47
CA ALA A 160 -2.18 -10.99 10.83
C ALA A 160 -1.69 -10.05 11.92
N ALA A 161 -0.60 -9.36 11.68
CA ALA A 161 -0.11 -8.32 12.57
C ALA A 161 -0.95 -7.06 12.41
N ILE A 162 -1.29 -6.42 13.52
CA ILE A 162 -1.87 -5.08 13.58
C ILE A 162 -1.14 -4.26 14.64
N LEU A 163 -1.21 -2.95 14.52
CA LEU A 163 -0.78 -2.03 15.56
C LEU A 163 -1.99 -1.28 16.09
N LYS A 164 -2.05 -1.11 17.41
CA LYS A 164 -3.04 -0.29 18.11
C LYS A 164 -2.34 0.75 18.97
N ASP A 165 -3.00 1.87 19.18
CA ASP A 165 -2.58 2.85 20.19
C ASP A 165 -3.39 2.65 21.48
N TRP A 166 -2.78 1.99 22.47
CA TRP A 166 -3.43 1.75 23.77
C TRP A 166 -3.57 3.00 24.64
N SER A 167 -2.96 4.13 24.22
CA SER A 167 -3.16 5.39 24.93
C SER A 167 -4.54 5.99 24.68
N GLN A 168 -5.21 5.61 23.61
CA GLN A 168 -6.55 6.09 23.28
C GLN A 168 -7.65 5.30 24.00
N LYS A 169 -8.65 6.03 24.48
CA LYS A 169 -9.87 5.46 25.03
C LYS A 169 -10.78 4.93 23.92
N ASP A 170 -11.72 4.07 24.30
CA ASP A 170 -12.77 3.60 23.39
C ASP A 170 -13.69 4.77 23.00
N ILE A 171 -14.11 4.80 21.74
CA ILE A 171 -15.02 5.82 21.20
C ILE A 171 -16.47 5.70 21.68
N ASN A 172 -16.80 4.68 22.44
CA ASN A 172 -18.14 4.50 22.99
C ASN A 172 -18.53 5.68 23.89
N GLY A 173 -19.61 6.34 23.52
CA GLY A 173 -20.10 7.52 24.24
C GLY A 173 -19.44 8.84 23.82
N PHE A 174 -18.54 8.86 22.86
CA PHE A 174 -18.03 10.10 22.28
C PHE A 174 -19.14 10.84 21.53
N THR A 175 -19.13 12.16 21.59
CA THR A 175 -19.98 12.99 20.76
C THR A 175 -19.66 12.78 19.28
N ARG A 176 -20.61 13.09 18.42
CA ARG A 176 -20.45 13.03 16.98
C ARG A 176 -20.81 14.35 16.35
N PHE A 177 -20.25 14.66 15.19
CA PHE A 177 -20.72 15.82 14.43
C PHE A 177 -22.18 15.65 14.04
N ASN A 178 -22.91 16.76 13.96
CA ASN A 178 -24.21 16.79 13.35
C ASN A 178 -24.11 16.67 11.82
N GLY A 179 -25.18 16.19 11.20
CA GLY A 179 -25.29 16.11 9.74
C GLY A 179 -24.79 14.83 9.12
N ALA A 180 -24.31 14.91 7.87
CA ALA A 180 -23.97 13.77 7.04
C ALA A 180 -22.65 13.11 7.45
N ASP A 181 -21.63 13.90 7.76
CA ASP A 181 -20.36 13.40 8.33
C ASP A 181 -20.52 13.24 9.85
N ASN A 182 -21.01 12.09 10.25
CA ASN A 182 -21.36 11.79 11.64
C ASN A 182 -20.26 10.92 12.31
N ARG A 183 -18.98 11.29 12.13
CA ARG A 183 -17.88 10.59 12.82
C ARG A 183 -17.78 10.97 14.29
N PRO A 184 -17.19 10.11 15.14
CA PRO A 184 -16.95 10.45 16.55
C PRO A 184 -15.91 11.56 16.65
N VAL A 185 -16.06 12.43 17.65
CA VAL A 185 -15.13 13.50 18.00
C VAL A 185 -14.42 13.10 19.27
N PHE A 186 -13.11 13.02 19.21
CA PHE A 186 -12.26 12.69 20.34
C PHE A 186 -12.19 13.89 21.30
N PRO A 187 -12.66 13.75 22.54
CA PRO A 187 -12.57 14.83 23.51
C PRO A 187 -11.10 15.03 23.95
N SER A 188 -10.81 16.16 24.57
CA SER A 188 -9.45 16.48 25.05
C SER A 188 -8.88 15.48 26.04
N ASP A 189 -9.75 14.69 26.69
CA ASP A 189 -9.38 13.61 27.60
C ASP A 189 -9.49 12.22 26.96
N ALA A 190 -9.52 12.14 25.64
CA ALA A 190 -9.59 10.87 24.89
C ALA A 190 -8.38 9.96 25.10
N THR A 191 -7.25 10.49 25.58
CA THR A 191 -6.07 9.73 25.98
C THR A 191 -6.04 9.50 27.49
N TYR A 192 -5.38 8.41 27.90
CA TYR A 192 -5.16 8.14 29.32
C TYR A 192 -4.13 9.10 29.90
N THR A 193 -4.33 9.49 31.16
CA THR A 193 -3.44 10.37 31.92
C THR A 193 -2.80 9.63 33.10
N ASN A 194 -1.67 10.14 33.58
CA ASN A 194 -1.06 9.71 34.83
C ASN A 194 -1.82 10.31 36.05
N GLU A 195 -1.34 10.02 37.25
CA GLU A 195 -1.92 10.54 38.51
C GLU A 195 -1.90 12.07 38.59
N ASP A 196 -0.94 12.73 37.93
CA ASP A 196 -0.83 14.19 37.86
C ASP A 196 -1.73 14.80 36.78
N GLY A 197 -2.53 14.02 36.09
CA GLY A 197 -3.40 14.48 35.00
C GLY A 197 -2.69 14.78 33.68
N LYS A 198 -1.41 14.42 33.53
CA LYS A 198 -0.65 14.57 32.30
C LYS A 198 -0.92 13.37 31.36
N SER A 199 -1.07 13.66 30.09
CA SER A 199 -1.24 12.60 29.07
C SER A 199 -0.08 11.59 29.12
N LEU A 200 -0.44 10.31 29.12
CA LEU A 200 0.53 9.23 28.95
C LEU A 200 1.12 9.24 27.54
N PRO A 201 2.36 8.73 27.35
CA PRO A 201 2.91 8.52 26.02
C PRO A 201 1.97 7.69 25.14
N SER A 202 1.97 7.91 23.82
CA SER A 202 1.34 6.99 22.89
C SER A 202 1.88 5.57 23.08
N ALA A 203 1.01 4.58 23.06
CA ALA A 203 1.37 3.22 23.41
C ALA A 203 1.06 2.25 22.25
N TYR A 204 2.03 2.09 21.36
CA TYR A 204 1.88 1.29 20.16
C TYR A 204 2.10 -0.18 20.45
N MET A 205 1.02 -0.96 20.40
CA MET A 205 1.02 -2.39 20.68
C MET A 205 0.89 -3.20 19.42
N LEU A 206 1.86 -4.09 19.17
CA LEU A 206 1.80 -5.08 18.10
C LEU A 206 0.95 -6.27 18.56
N GLU A 207 -0.17 -6.47 17.91
CA GLU A 207 -1.18 -7.51 18.22
C GLU A 207 -1.51 -8.35 17.00
N ASN A 208 -2.36 -9.34 17.15
CA ASN A 208 -2.91 -10.13 16.07
C ASN A 208 -4.37 -9.80 15.76
N THR A 209 -4.75 -10.07 14.52
CA THR A 209 -6.14 -10.09 14.07
C THR A 209 -6.41 -11.30 13.17
N SER A 210 -7.62 -11.84 13.24
CA SER A 210 -8.13 -12.84 12.30
C SER A 210 -8.98 -12.23 11.18
N ARG A 211 -9.12 -10.90 11.15
CA ARG A 211 -9.89 -10.18 10.14
C ARG A 211 -9.06 -10.04 8.88
N GLY A 212 -9.67 -10.36 7.76
CA GLY A 212 -9.05 -10.29 6.44
C GLY A 212 -9.31 -11.55 5.64
N TYR A 213 -9.36 -11.38 4.34
CA TYR A 213 -9.48 -12.46 3.36
C TYR A 213 -9.04 -11.98 1.99
N GLY A 214 -8.78 -12.91 1.11
CA GLY A 214 -8.56 -12.61 -0.30
C GLY A 214 -9.00 -13.77 -1.18
N TRP A 215 -9.33 -13.48 -2.41
CA TRP A 215 -9.55 -14.50 -3.42
C TRP A 215 -9.06 -14.03 -4.78
N SER A 216 -8.68 -14.97 -5.62
CA SER A 216 -8.38 -14.70 -7.01
C SER A 216 -8.98 -15.77 -7.91
N THR A 217 -9.43 -15.36 -9.09
CA THR A 217 -9.87 -16.27 -10.14
C THR A 217 -9.06 -15.98 -11.38
N SER A 218 -8.51 -17.02 -12.00
CA SER A 218 -7.77 -16.91 -13.24
C SER A 218 -8.32 -17.85 -14.31
N VAL A 219 -8.29 -17.39 -15.56
CA VAL A 219 -8.55 -18.19 -16.75
C VAL A 219 -7.33 -18.11 -17.64
N THR A 220 -6.76 -19.26 -17.98
CA THR A 220 -5.60 -19.36 -18.86
C THR A 220 -5.92 -20.23 -20.06
N VAL A 221 -5.58 -19.74 -21.25
CA VAL A 221 -5.71 -20.46 -22.51
C VAL A 221 -4.35 -20.60 -23.14
N ASN A 222 -3.96 -21.84 -23.48
CA ASN A 222 -2.74 -22.15 -24.21
C ASN A 222 -3.12 -22.86 -25.50
N ALA A 223 -2.61 -22.40 -26.63
CA ALA A 223 -2.89 -22.95 -27.94
C ALA A 223 -1.62 -23.11 -28.77
N ALA A 224 -1.50 -24.24 -29.48
CA ALA A 224 -0.43 -24.46 -30.43
C ALA A 224 -1.05 -24.85 -31.79
N PRO A 225 -1.64 -23.89 -32.56
CA PRO A 225 -2.35 -24.15 -33.80
C PRO A 225 -1.44 -24.69 -34.89
N ALA A 226 -0.14 -24.51 -34.78
CA ALA A 226 0.88 -25.12 -35.61
C ALA A 226 2.12 -25.41 -34.77
N LYS A 227 2.98 -26.35 -35.21
CA LYS A 227 4.22 -26.74 -34.50
C LYS A 227 5.18 -25.57 -34.28
N TRP A 228 5.03 -24.52 -35.01
CA TRP A 228 5.88 -23.30 -34.97
C TRP A 228 5.20 -22.09 -34.32
N ILE A 229 3.95 -22.21 -33.86
CA ILE A 229 3.19 -21.15 -33.19
C ILE A 229 2.76 -21.63 -31.81
N ASN A 230 3.07 -20.84 -30.79
CA ASN A 230 2.52 -20.98 -29.43
C ASN A 230 1.85 -19.68 -29.03
N LEU A 231 0.61 -19.79 -28.56
CA LEU A 231 -0.20 -18.68 -28.08
C LEU A 231 -0.59 -18.95 -26.63
N MET A 232 -0.59 -17.90 -25.83
CA MET A 232 -1.09 -17.94 -24.47
C MET A 232 -1.88 -16.67 -24.20
N ALA A 233 -3.00 -16.80 -23.47
CA ALA A 233 -3.71 -15.68 -22.88
C ALA A 233 -4.16 -16.04 -21.48
N ALA A 234 -4.03 -15.12 -20.55
CA ALA A 234 -4.50 -15.29 -19.17
C ALA A 234 -5.12 -14.01 -18.64
N TYR A 235 -6.24 -14.15 -17.93
CA TYR A 235 -6.86 -13.08 -17.17
C TYR A 235 -6.97 -13.49 -15.71
N THR A 236 -6.64 -12.59 -14.80
CA THR A 236 -6.76 -12.78 -13.35
C THR A 236 -7.52 -11.62 -12.74
N HIS A 237 -8.54 -11.95 -11.96
CA HIS A 237 -9.20 -11.00 -11.06
C HIS A 237 -8.86 -11.34 -9.60
N THR A 238 -8.49 -10.32 -8.81
CA THR A 238 -8.04 -10.49 -7.42
C THR A 238 -8.77 -9.51 -6.50
N VAL A 239 -9.26 -10.02 -5.39
CA VAL A 239 -9.77 -9.24 -4.25
C VAL A 239 -8.92 -9.55 -3.04
N SER A 240 -8.47 -8.51 -2.33
CA SER A 240 -7.80 -8.62 -1.04
C SER A 240 -8.42 -7.62 -0.08
N LYS A 241 -8.90 -8.11 1.04
CA LYS A 241 -9.47 -7.31 2.12
C LYS A 241 -8.67 -7.52 3.40
N GLU A 242 -8.25 -6.43 4.00
CA GLU A 242 -7.43 -6.39 5.21
C GLU A 242 -7.90 -5.27 6.14
N VAL A 243 -7.36 -5.16 7.33
CA VAL A 243 -7.70 -4.08 8.29
C VAL A 243 -6.55 -3.11 8.51
N THR A 244 -5.36 -3.44 8.01
CA THR A 244 -4.18 -2.57 7.99
C THR A 244 -3.25 -3.04 6.88
N SER A 245 -2.69 -2.08 6.16
CA SER A 245 -1.76 -2.38 5.06
C SER A 245 -0.31 -2.45 5.53
N LEU A 246 -0.03 -2.18 6.81
CA LEU A 246 1.33 -2.06 7.36
C LEU A 246 2.27 -1.28 6.39
N PRO A 247 1.92 -0.04 6.01
CA PRO A 247 2.61 0.68 4.95
C PRO A 247 4.05 1.08 5.31
N GLY A 248 4.43 0.93 6.58
CA GLY A 248 5.76 1.19 7.09
C GLY A 248 6.16 0.19 8.16
N SER A 249 7.40 0.24 8.60
CA SER A 249 7.93 -0.58 9.69
C SER A 249 7.96 0.14 11.04
N ASN A 250 7.90 1.47 11.04
CA ASN A 250 7.80 2.29 12.26
C ASN A 250 6.35 2.27 12.74
N ALA A 251 6.14 2.01 14.03
CA ALA A 251 4.81 1.84 14.62
C ALA A 251 3.93 3.09 14.47
N SER A 252 4.47 4.29 14.71
CA SER A 252 3.74 5.53 14.53
C SER A 252 3.36 5.77 13.06
N SER A 253 4.26 5.45 12.13
CA SER A 253 3.99 5.60 10.69
C SER A 253 2.89 4.67 10.21
N VAL A 254 2.82 3.44 10.73
CA VAL A 254 1.75 2.49 10.36
C VAL A 254 0.38 3.05 10.69
N LEU A 255 0.22 3.65 11.88
CA LEU A 255 -1.04 4.25 12.30
C LEU A 255 -1.31 5.57 11.57
N ASN A 256 -0.27 6.41 11.40
CA ASN A 256 -0.39 7.68 10.66
C ASN A 256 -0.80 7.50 9.19
N TYR A 257 -0.46 6.38 8.55
CA TYR A 257 -0.84 6.11 7.15
C TYR A 257 -2.08 5.22 7.00
N LEU A 258 -2.79 4.96 8.09
CA LEU A 258 -4.04 4.21 8.06
C LEU A 258 -5.23 5.16 7.92
N SER A 259 -5.86 5.19 6.75
CA SER A 259 -7.07 5.98 6.53
C SER A 259 -8.24 5.44 7.36
N THR A 260 -8.76 6.24 8.28
CA THR A 260 -9.90 5.89 9.15
C THR A 260 -10.92 7.02 9.21
N TYR A 261 -12.06 6.79 9.86
CA TYR A 261 -13.03 7.83 10.22
C TYR A 261 -13.62 7.64 11.63
N GLU A 262 -13.23 6.55 12.31
CA GLU A 262 -13.63 6.26 13.69
C GLU A 262 -12.40 6.13 14.62
N GLY A 263 -11.23 6.64 14.18
CA GLY A 263 -9.97 6.55 14.88
C GLY A 263 -9.22 5.24 14.63
N VAL A 264 -7.91 5.28 14.88
CA VAL A 264 -6.95 4.25 14.47
C VAL A 264 -7.14 2.88 15.12
N ASN A 265 -7.87 2.79 16.23
CA ASN A 265 -8.15 1.52 16.91
C ASN A 265 -9.41 0.81 16.40
N ASN A 266 -10.24 1.50 15.60
CA ASN A 266 -11.51 0.99 15.09
C ASN A 266 -11.39 0.50 13.66
N PHE A 267 -10.73 -0.64 13.51
CA PHE A 267 -10.40 -1.23 12.21
C PHE A 267 -11.64 -1.66 11.43
N ARG A 268 -11.68 -1.30 10.15
CA ARG A 268 -12.63 -1.81 9.17
C ARG A 268 -11.93 -2.59 8.09
N LEU A 269 -12.61 -3.57 7.50
CA LEU A 269 -12.11 -4.25 6.31
C LEU A 269 -12.11 -3.29 5.13
N HIS A 270 -10.96 -3.17 4.48
CA HIS A 270 -10.74 -2.35 3.30
C HIS A 270 -9.87 -3.06 2.28
N ASN A 271 -9.69 -2.49 1.10
CA ASN A 271 -8.83 -3.06 0.07
C ASN A 271 -7.35 -3.03 0.48
N GLY A 272 -6.61 -4.05 0.07
CA GLY A 272 -5.16 -4.09 0.27
C GLY A 272 -4.45 -2.98 -0.50
N LEU A 273 -3.41 -2.39 0.12
CA LEU A 273 -2.64 -1.28 -0.45
C LEU A 273 -2.03 -1.63 -1.81
N ASN A 274 -1.51 -2.84 -1.96
CA ASN A 274 -0.75 -3.27 -3.13
C ASN A 274 -1.51 -4.27 -4.01
N VAL A 275 -2.85 -4.25 -3.96
CA VAL A 275 -3.64 -5.18 -4.77
C VAL A 275 -3.68 -4.73 -6.24
N THR A 276 -3.49 -5.69 -7.15
CA THR A 276 -3.75 -5.54 -8.59
C THR A 276 -5.06 -6.28 -8.88
N PRO A 277 -6.21 -5.56 -8.91
CA PRO A 277 -7.50 -6.23 -9.01
C PRO A 277 -7.70 -6.95 -10.34
N ASP A 278 -7.16 -6.41 -11.42
CA ASP A 278 -7.31 -7.00 -12.75
C ASP A 278 -5.99 -6.98 -13.50
N ARG A 279 -5.63 -8.13 -14.06
CA ARG A 279 -4.46 -8.30 -14.92
C ARG A 279 -4.79 -9.22 -16.09
N PHE A 280 -4.43 -8.80 -17.28
CA PHE A 280 -4.48 -9.64 -18.48
C PHE A 280 -3.08 -9.71 -19.09
N ILE A 281 -2.69 -10.90 -19.53
CA ILE A 281 -1.45 -11.13 -20.26
C ILE A 281 -1.76 -12.02 -21.47
N ALA A 282 -1.16 -11.70 -22.60
CA ALA A 282 -1.18 -12.55 -23.78
C ALA A 282 0.22 -12.62 -24.39
N SER A 283 0.58 -13.76 -24.93
CA SER A 283 1.83 -13.94 -25.66
C SER A 283 1.64 -14.75 -26.93
N ALA A 284 2.42 -14.40 -27.95
CA ALA A 284 2.55 -15.15 -29.17
C ALA A 284 4.04 -15.41 -29.45
N THR A 285 4.40 -16.67 -29.65
CA THR A 285 5.77 -17.07 -30.01
C THR A 285 5.72 -17.84 -31.31
N ILE A 286 6.55 -17.44 -32.27
CA ILE A 286 6.67 -18.04 -33.60
C ILE A 286 8.13 -18.48 -33.76
N ASN A 287 8.33 -19.78 -34.07
CA ASN A 287 9.66 -20.37 -34.29
C ASN A 287 9.66 -21.05 -35.66
N ASP A 288 10.20 -20.40 -36.68
CA ASP A 288 10.22 -20.97 -38.00
C ASP A 288 11.40 -21.97 -38.20
N LYS A 289 11.36 -22.72 -39.28
CA LYS A 289 12.38 -23.72 -39.63
C LYS A 289 13.70 -23.04 -40.08
N SER A 290 13.67 -21.76 -40.43
CA SER A 290 14.82 -20.99 -40.90
C SER A 290 15.63 -20.39 -39.74
N GLY A 291 15.25 -20.70 -38.49
CA GLY A 291 15.94 -20.21 -37.31
C GLY A 291 15.45 -18.84 -36.83
N ASN A 292 14.30 -18.36 -37.30
CA ASN A 292 13.71 -17.14 -36.80
C ASN A 292 12.80 -17.44 -35.61
N HIS A 293 12.94 -16.64 -34.55
CA HIS A 293 12.14 -16.69 -33.33
C HIS A 293 11.56 -15.31 -33.06
N PHE A 294 10.25 -15.18 -33.16
CA PHE A 294 9.51 -13.97 -32.82
C PHE A 294 8.73 -14.20 -31.53
N SER A 295 8.75 -13.22 -30.66
CA SER A 295 7.93 -13.24 -29.45
C SER A 295 7.30 -11.88 -29.23
N LEU A 296 6.00 -11.88 -29.00
CA LEU A 296 5.23 -10.71 -28.62
C LEU A 296 4.53 -11.00 -27.31
N ILE A 297 4.65 -10.06 -26.36
CA ILE A 297 3.95 -10.14 -25.08
C ILE A 297 3.15 -8.86 -24.91
N TYR A 298 1.84 -9.01 -24.74
CA TYR A 298 0.97 -7.93 -24.32
C TYR A 298 0.58 -8.14 -22.86
N GLU A 299 0.70 -7.10 -22.06
CA GLU A 299 0.30 -7.09 -20.67
C GLU A 299 -0.51 -5.84 -20.37
N THR A 300 -1.60 -6.01 -19.64
CA THR A 300 -2.38 -4.89 -19.11
C THR A 300 -2.85 -5.18 -17.69
N TRP A 301 -2.83 -4.15 -16.84
CA TRP A 301 -3.26 -4.24 -15.44
C TRP A 301 -3.73 -2.89 -14.94
N ARG A 302 -4.48 -2.91 -13.83
CA ARG A 302 -4.81 -1.71 -13.05
C ARG A 302 -4.48 -1.92 -11.58
N GLY A 303 -4.28 -0.83 -10.83
CA GLY A 303 -3.87 -0.89 -9.43
C GLY A 303 -2.37 -1.18 -9.28
N GLY A 304 -2.00 -1.91 -8.23
CA GLY A 304 -0.62 -2.22 -7.86
C GLY A 304 -0.14 -1.42 -6.66
N TYR A 305 -0.26 -0.11 -6.66
CA TYR A 305 -0.27 0.75 -5.48
C TYR A 305 -1.55 1.57 -5.51
N ASN A 306 -2.35 1.46 -4.45
CA ASN A 306 -3.69 2.03 -4.40
C ASN A 306 -3.72 3.17 -3.39
N TYR A 307 -4.53 4.17 -3.65
CA TYR A 307 -4.60 5.39 -2.85
C TYR A 307 -5.95 5.49 -2.12
N SER A 308 -6.01 6.42 -1.19
CA SER A 308 -7.22 6.74 -0.43
C SER A 308 -7.56 8.22 -0.59
N TYR A 309 -8.83 8.57 -0.70
CA TYR A 309 -9.25 9.96 -0.57
C TYR A 309 -9.31 10.35 0.90
N MET A 310 -8.61 11.41 1.28
CA MET A 310 -8.43 11.82 2.67
C MET A 310 -8.63 13.30 2.86
N LEU A 311 -8.88 13.70 4.12
CA LEU A 311 -8.82 15.08 4.54
C LEU A 311 -7.38 15.59 4.62
N ALA A 312 -7.22 16.89 4.53
CA ALA A 312 -5.90 17.53 4.62
C ALA A 312 -5.38 17.61 6.07
N ASN A 313 -6.24 17.41 7.06
CA ASN A 313 -5.94 17.55 8.48
C ASN A 313 -6.77 16.57 9.32
N ASP A 314 -6.39 16.43 10.60
CA ASP A 314 -7.16 15.72 11.61
C ASP A 314 -8.50 16.45 11.85
N ILE A 315 -9.60 15.76 11.62
CA ILE A 315 -10.96 16.30 11.81
C ILE A 315 -11.54 15.86 13.15
N ASN A 316 -11.25 14.65 13.57
CA ASN A 316 -11.89 14.04 14.72
C ASN A 316 -11.16 14.26 16.04
N GLY A 317 -9.92 14.81 15.98
CA GLY A 317 -9.09 15.09 17.15
C GLY A 317 -8.39 13.86 17.74
N ASP A 318 -8.25 12.78 16.98
CA ASP A 318 -7.55 11.57 17.45
C ASP A 318 -6.03 11.66 17.39
N GLY A 319 -5.48 12.75 16.83
CA GLY A 319 -4.06 13.00 16.69
C GLY A 319 -3.43 12.41 15.43
N TYR A 320 -4.21 11.82 14.53
CA TYR A 320 -3.76 11.22 13.27
C TYR A 320 -4.36 11.96 12.06
N ASN A 321 -3.53 12.28 11.07
CA ASN A 321 -3.90 13.14 9.93
C ASN A 321 -4.31 12.37 8.67
N TYR A 322 -4.89 11.17 8.81
CA TYR A 322 -5.27 10.30 7.68
C TYR A 322 -6.77 9.98 7.69
N ASP A 323 -7.57 10.98 8.03
CA ASP A 323 -9.02 10.83 8.06
C ASP A 323 -9.60 10.66 6.66
N ALA A 324 -10.41 9.60 6.48
CA ALA A 324 -11.15 9.39 5.25
C ALA A 324 -12.16 10.51 5.02
N ILE A 325 -12.33 10.99 3.80
CA ILE A 325 -13.39 11.94 3.49
C ILE A 325 -14.74 11.25 3.54
N TYR A 326 -15.77 12.00 3.97
CA TYR A 326 -17.15 11.69 3.66
C TYR A 326 -17.48 12.29 2.29
N ILE A 327 -18.11 11.52 1.40
CA ILE A 327 -18.46 11.95 0.05
C ILE A 327 -19.94 12.32 0.06
N PRO A 328 -20.31 13.61 0.17
CA PRO A 328 -21.70 13.99 0.30
C PRO A 328 -22.49 13.75 -0.99
N THR A 329 -23.79 13.52 -0.84
CA THR A 329 -24.72 13.57 -1.95
C THR A 329 -25.14 15.02 -2.26
N ASP A 330 -25.61 15.27 -3.49
CA ASP A 330 -26.13 16.59 -3.87
C ASP A 330 -27.25 17.03 -2.94
N LYS A 331 -28.12 16.10 -2.50
CA LYS A 331 -29.16 16.37 -1.53
C LYS A 331 -28.63 16.84 -0.19
N GLN A 332 -27.61 16.17 0.36
CA GLN A 332 -26.99 16.51 1.64
C GLN A 332 -26.31 17.89 1.63
N VAL A 333 -25.77 18.26 0.48
CA VAL A 333 -25.21 19.61 0.27
C VAL A 333 -26.31 20.63 0.14
N ALA A 334 -27.41 20.34 -0.58
CA ALA A 334 -28.51 21.24 -0.79
C ALA A 334 -29.35 21.50 0.47
N ASP A 335 -29.53 20.47 1.32
CA ASP A 335 -30.31 20.60 2.58
C ASP A 335 -29.47 21.08 3.79
N GLY A 336 -28.14 21.32 3.57
CA GLY A 336 -27.23 21.81 4.59
C GLY A 336 -26.76 20.75 5.61
N SER A 337 -27.02 19.47 5.37
CA SER A 337 -26.48 18.39 6.22
C SER A 337 -25.01 18.12 5.99
N PHE A 338 -24.40 18.65 4.90
CA PHE A 338 -22.97 18.75 4.70
C PHE A 338 -22.61 20.19 4.31
N ARG A 339 -21.68 20.82 5.04
CA ARG A 339 -21.46 22.28 4.97
C ARG A 339 -20.07 22.66 4.49
N PHE A 340 -20.01 23.64 3.62
CA PHE A 340 -18.77 24.28 3.17
C PHE A 340 -18.66 25.69 3.75
N VAL A 341 -17.44 26.20 3.87
CA VAL A 341 -17.21 27.56 4.35
C VAL A 341 -17.58 28.62 3.32
N SER A 342 -17.64 28.27 2.03
CA SER A 342 -18.07 29.15 0.95
C SER A 342 -18.78 28.39 -0.18
N GLU A 343 -19.57 29.12 -0.99
CA GLU A 343 -20.18 28.56 -2.22
C GLU A 343 -19.13 28.16 -3.27
N ASP A 344 -17.99 28.84 -3.30
CA ASP A 344 -16.87 28.49 -4.19
C ASP A 344 -16.26 27.15 -3.81
N ASP A 345 -16.05 26.90 -2.52
CA ASP A 345 -15.54 25.60 -2.01
C ASP A 345 -16.50 24.47 -2.37
N LYS A 346 -17.79 24.70 -2.13
CA LYS A 346 -18.86 23.76 -2.49
C LYS A 346 -18.83 23.44 -3.99
N THR A 347 -18.82 24.46 -4.83
CA THR A 347 -18.85 24.30 -6.29
C THR A 347 -17.62 23.54 -6.76
N ARG A 348 -16.41 23.94 -6.34
CA ARG A 348 -15.16 23.25 -6.72
C ARG A 348 -15.18 21.77 -6.32
N PHE A 349 -15.59 21.47 -5.09
CA PHE A 349 -15.60 20.08 -4.60
C PHE A 349 -16.65 19.23 -5.32
N MET A 350 -17.89 19.73 -5.45
CA MET A 350 -18.95 18.94 -6.09
C MET A 350 -18.71 18.75 -7.58
N ASP A 351 -18.17 19.73 -8.29
CA ASP A 351 -17.74 19.56 -9.67
C ASP A 351 -16.64 18.49 -9.82
N TYR A 352 -15.69 18.44 -8.88
CA TYR A 352 -14.69 17.40 -8.86
C TYR A 352 -15.32 16.02 -8.58
N VAL A 353 -16.23 15.92 -7.60
CA VAL A 353 -16.94 14.67 -7.25
C VAL A 353 -17.70 14.12 -8.47
N HIS A 354 -18.41 14.99 -9.22
CA HIS A 354 -19.18 14.57 -10.38
C HIS A 354 -18.31 14.10 -11.56
N ASN A 355 -17.08 14.58 -11.65
CA ASN A 355 -16.13 14.24 -12.71
C ASN A 355 -15.20 13.08 -12.36
N ASP A 356 -15.08 12.71 -11.07
CA ASP A 356 -14.30 11.55 -10.64
C ASP A 356 -15.17 10.30 -10.53
N SER A 357 -14.78 9.23 -11.21
CA SER A 357 -15.59 8.01 -11.29
C SER A 357 -15.76 7.30 -9.95
N TYR A 358 -14.76 7.34 -9.06
CA TYR A 358 -14.88 6.73 -7.75
C TYR A 358 -15.81 7.54 -6.85
N LEU A 359 -15.58 8.85 -6.75
CA LEU A 359 -16.37 9.74 -5.88
C LEU A 359 -17.82 9.77 -6.29
N LYS A 360 -18.11 9.93 -7.58
CA LYS A 360 -19.47 9.92 -8.13
C LYS A 360 -20.28 8.68 -7.76
N ASN A 361 -19.62 7.50 -7.78
CA ASN A 361 -20.29 6.23 -7.50
C ASN A 361 -20.35 5.88 -6.00
N ASN A 362 -19.74 6.70 -5.13
CA ASN A 362 -19.68 6.45 -3.69
C ASN A 362 -20.22 7.62 -2.84
N GLN A 363 -21.06 8.48 -3.42
CA GLN A 363 -21.73 9.52 -2.66
C GLN A 363 -22.56 8.93 -1.52
N GLY A 364 -22.65 9.64 -0.40
CA GLY A 364 -23.35 9.23 0.83
C GLY A 364 -22.55 8.25 1.70
N LYS A 365 -21.23 8.09 1.46
CA LYS A 365 -20.37 7.15 2.19
C LYS A 365 -19.02 7.78 2.52
N TYR A 366 -18.32 7.22 3.51
CA TYR A 366 -16.90 7.47 3.69
C TYR A 366 -16.10 6.79 2.59
N ALA A 367 -15.05 7.45 2.11
CA ALA A 367 -14.12 6.86 1.16
C ALA A 367 -13.47 5.62 1.79
N GLU A 368 -13.51 4.50 1.07
CA GLU A 368 -12.88 3.26 1.52
C GLU A 368 -11.35 3.36 1.30
N PRO A 369 -10.53 3.03 2.30
CA PRO A 369 -9.08 3.00 2.14
C PRO A 369 -8.64 2.13 0.96
N ASN A 370 -7.59 2.58 0.25
CA ASN A 370 -6.98 1.88 -0.88
C ASN A 370 -7.95 1.52 -2.04
N SER A 371 -9.04 2.29 -2.19
CA SER A 371 -10.04 2.05 -3.23
C SER A 371 -9.85 2.88 -4.50
N LEU A 372 -8.91 3.83 -4.46
CA LEU A 372 -8.54 4.63 -5.61
C LEU A 372 -7.44 3.89 -6.40
N TYR A 373 -7.87 3.05 -7.35
CA TYR A 373 -6.97 2.23 -8.17
C TYR A 373 -6.31 3.04 -9.27
N SER A 374 -5.00 2.87 -9.44
CA SER A 374 -4.28 3.40 -10.61
C SER A 374 -4.92 2.88 -11.91
N PRO A 375 -5.09 3.76 -12.92
CA PRO A 375 -5.71 3.38 -14.19
C PRO A 375 -4.95 2.28 -14.94
N TRP A 376 -5.64 1.67 -15.90
CA TRP A 376 -5.08 0.64 -16.76
C TRP A 376 -3.79 1.10 -17.43
N VAL A 377 -2.79 0.22 -17.40
CA VAL A 377 -1.53 0.31 -18.14
C VAL A 377 -1.53 -0.77 -19.20
N HIS A 378 -1.13 -0.43 -20.41
CA HIS A 378 -1.05 -1.36 -21.56
C HIS A 378 0.37 -1.39 -22.08
N ARG A 379 1.05 -2.53 -22.04
CA ARG A 379 2.43 -2.69 -22.53
C ARG A 379 2.51 -3.79 -23.57
N ILE A 380 3.38 -3.56 -24.54
CA ILE A 380 3.77 -4.57 -25.52
C ILE A 380 5.29 -4.67 -25.50
N ASP A 381 5.79 -5.89 -25.33
CA ASP A 381 7.18 -6.24 -25.46
C ASP A 381 7.38 -7.09 -26.72
N PHE A 382 8.45 -6.85 -27.44
CA PHE A 382 8.81 -7.58 -28.65
C PHE A 382 10.22 -8.15 -28.54
N SER A 383 10.38 -9.38 -29.02
CA SER A 383 11.69 -10.03 -29.17
C SER A 383 11.79 -10.71 -30.53
N TYR A 384 12.90 -10.49 -31.20
CA TYR A 384 13.30 -11.24 -32.40
C TYR A 384 14.66 -11.83 -32.19
N LYS A 385 14.82 -13.13 -32.55
CA LYS A 385 16.10 -13.83 -32.54
C LYS A 385 16.26 -14.59 -33.84
N HIS A 386 17.51 -14.65 -34.32
CA HIS A 386 17.87 -15.47 -35.47
C HIS A 386 19.05 -16.35 -35.16
N ASP A 387 18.90 -17.64 -35.43
CA ASP A 387 19.93 -18.69 -35.23
C ASP A 387 20.65 -18.96 -36.56
N PHE A 388 21.92 -18.63 -36.61
CA PHE A 388 22.83 -19.06 -37.67
C PHE A 388 23.50 -20.35 -37.27
N ASN A 389 23.24 -21.44 -38.00
CA ASN A 389 23.92 -22.70 -37.78
C ASN A 389 25.24 -22.67 -38.58
N LEU A 390 26.36 -22.82 -37.86
CA LEU A 390 27.69 -22.76 -38.42
C LEU A 390 28.37 -24.14 -38.30
N ASN A 391 29.17 -24.52 -39.31
CA ASN A 391 29.96 -25.69 -39.27
C ASN A 391 31.44 -25.25 -39.29
N VAL A 392 32.11 -25.38 -38.15
CA VAL A 392 33.52 -24.93 -37.99
C VAL A 392 34.36 -26.14 -37.62
N CYS A 393 35.32 -26.45 -38.47
CA CYS A 393 36.23 -27.63 -38.30
C CYS A 393 35.49 -28.96 -38.01
N GLY A 394 34.32 -29.17 -38.65
CA GLY A 394 33.53 -30.39 -38.47
C GLY A 394 32.61 -30.40 -37.22
N ALA A 395 32.69 -29.42 -36.36
CA ALA A 395 31.81 -29.25 -35.21
C ALA A 395 30.63 -28.31 -35.53
N LYS A 396 29.47 -28.60 -34.94
CA LYS A 396 28.27 -27.77 -35.09
C LYS A 396 28.28 -26.63 -34.08
N HIS A 397 28.29 -25.42 -34.58
CA HIS A 397 28.22 -24.21 -33.79
C HIS A 397 26.93 -23.46 -34.10
N LYS A 398 26.50 -22.61 -33.19
CA LYS A 398 25.33 -21.72 -33.40
C LYS A 398 25.69 -20.29 -33.00
N LEU A 399 25.48 -19.36 -33.88
CA LEU A 399 25.50 -17.95 -33.58
C LEU A 399 24.06 -17.45 -33.54
N GLN A 400 23.62 -16.89 -32.45
CA GLN A 400 22.29 -16.28 -32.32
C GLN A 400 22.43 -14.76 -32.18
N LEU A 401 21.76 -14.04 -33.04
CA LEU A 401 21.54 -12.61 -32.90
C LEU A 401 20.17 -12.38 -32.28
N SER A 402 20.06 -11.44 -31.35
CA SER A 402 18.79 -11.06 -30.72
C SER A 402 18.58 -9.54 -30.78
N PHE A 403 17.33 -9.17 -30.96
CA PHE A 403 16.82 -7.82 -30.77
C PHE A 403 15.62 -7.90 -29.83
N ASP A 404 15.73 -7.28 -28.67
CA ASP A 404 14.67 -7.26 -27.66
C ASP A 404 14.26 -5.81 -27.44
N MET A 405 12.95 -5.51 -27.50
CA MET A 405 12.40 -4.18 -27.26
C MET A 405 11.29 -4.27 -26.21
N LYS A 406 11.45 -3.51 -25.13
CA LYS A 406 10.47 -3.39 -24.05
C LYS A 406 9.64 -2.13 -24.24
N ASN A 407 8.36 -2.25 -23.88
CA ASN A 407 7.38 -1.16 -23.93
C ASN A 407 7.30 -0.50 -25.32
N VAL A 408 7.11 -1.32 -26.35
CA VAL A 408 7.08 -0.89 -27.77
C VAL A 408 6.06 0.24 -28.00
N LEU A 409 4.93 0.24 -27.30
CA LEU A 409 3.91 1.29 -27.45
C LEU A 409 4.46 2.67 -27.10
N ASN A 410 5.36 2.76 -26.12
CA ASN A 410 5.97 4.01 -25.69
C ASN A 410 6.95 4.60 -26.75
N PHE A 411 7.51 3.77 -27.62
CA PHE A 411 8.31 4.21 -28.74
C PHE A 411 7.49 5.05 -29.74
N PHE A 412 6.24 4.66 -29.98
CA PHE A 412 5.35 5.36 -30.90
C PHE A 412 4.70 6.61 -30.27
N ASN A 413 4.39 6.54 -28.98
CA ASN A 413 3.81 7.66 -28.25
C ASN A 413 4.27 7.61 -26.78
N SER A 414 4.92 8.67 -26.33
CA SER A 414 5.49 8.78 -24.98
C SER A 414 4.49 8.65 -23.83
N SER A 415 3.18 8.79 -24.10
CA SER A 415 2.13 8.59 -23.11
C SER A 415 1.59 7.16 -23.06
N TRP A 416 1.96 6.29 -24.01
CA TRP A 416 1.50 4.92 -24.05
C TRP A 416 2.42 4.00 -23.24
N GLY A 417 1.87 2.95 -22.66
CA GLY A 417 2.63 1.99 -21.86
C GLY A 417 3.20 2.55 -20.55
N VAL A 418 2.73 3.71 -20.12
CA VAL A 418 3.20 4.43 -18.94
C VAL A 418 2.17 4.33 -17.82
N SER A 419 2.63 4.00 -16.62
CA SER A 419 1.79 4.06 -15.43
C SER A 419 1.41 5.50 -15.08
N LYS A 420 0.37 5.65 -14.28
CA LYS A 420 -0.04 6.95 -13.76
C LYS A 420 0.09 6.96 -12.24
N HIS A 421 0.36 8.13 -11.70
CA HIS A 421 0.33 8.41 -10.27
C HIS A 421 -0.66 9.55 -9.98
N LEU A 422 -0.93 9.82 -8.72
CA LEU A 422 -1.80 10.93 -8.35
C LEU A 422 -1.25 12.25 -8.91
N ASN A 423 -2.17 13.09 -9.36
CA ASN A 423 -1.85 14.44 -9.81
C ASN A 423 -1.31 15.25 -8.61
N PRO A 424 -0.14 15.92 -8.72
CA PRO A 424 0.38 16.78 -7.66
C PRO A 424 -0.61 17.85 -7.17
N ALA A 425 -1.57 18.26 -8.00
CA ALA A 425 -2.60 19.22 -7.62
C ALA A 425 -3.52 18.69 -6.49
N ILE A 426 -3.69 17.37 -6.36
CA ILE A 426 -4.45 16.74 -5.27
C ILE A 426 -3.53 16.19 -4.17
N GLY A 427 -2.24 16.49 -4.24
CA GLY A 427 -1.23 15.99 -3.31
C GLY A 427 -0.90 14.52 -3.48
N ASN A 428 0.13 14.06 -2.79
CA ASN A 428 0.60 12.68 -2.86
C ASN A 428 -0.37 11.66 -2.26
N GLU A 429 -1.42 12.12 -1.57
CA GLU A 429 -2.30 11.31 -0.73
C GLU A 429 -3.78 11.60 -1.00
N ALA A 430 -4.12 12.15 -2.17
CA ALA A 430 -5.48 12.54 -2.58
C ALA A 430 -6.25 13.34 -1.50
N ARG A 431 -5.62 14.37 -0.95
CA ARG A 431 -6.19 15.29 0.04
C ARG A 431 -6.98 16.40 -0.66
N ILE A 432 -8.24 16.13 -0.91
CA ILE A 432 -9.10 16.99 -1.74
C ILE A 432 -10.08 17.86 -0.94
N LEU A 433 -10.11 17.68 0.36
CA LEU A 433 -11.01 18.40 1.28
C LEU A 433 -10.26 18.70 2.57
N LYS A 434 -10.54 19.86 3.18
CA LYS A 434 -9.95 20.28 4.44
C LYS A 434 -11.06 20.61 5.45
N TYR A 435 -10.91 20.13 6.67
CA TYR A 435 -11.77 20.50 7.80
C TYR A 435 -11.38 21.86 8.35
N GLU A 436 -12.35 22.76 8.54
CA GLU A 436 -12.13 24.14 8.99
C GLU A 436 -12.71 24.41 10.39
N GLY A 437 -13.41 23.45 10.96
CA GLY A 437 -13.96 23.56 12.30
C GLY A 437 -15.43 23.18 12.38
N VAL A 438 -16.01 23.42 13.54
CA VAL A 438 -17.43 23.14 13.84
C VAL A 438 -18.17 24.48 13.91
N ASP A 439 -19.32 24.56 13.26
CA ASP A 439 -20.19 25.71 13.37
C ASP A 439 -21.02 25.73 14.68
N ALA A 440 -21.80 26.80 14.87
CA ALA A 440 -22.59 26.97 16.09
C ALA A 440 -23.67 25.89 16.27
N GLU A 441 -24.01 25.17 15.23
CA GLU A 441 -25.03 24.12 15.25
C GLU A 441 -24.40 22.70 15.37
N GLY A 442 -23.10 22.60 15.50
CA GLY A 442 -22.38 21.34 15.69
C GLY A 442 -22.09 20.56 14.40
N PHE A 443 -22.18 21.22 13.23
CA PHE A 443 -21.81 20.63 11.95
C PHE A 443 -20.35 20.90 11.64
N ALA A 444 -19.65 19.89 11.14
CA ALA A 444 -18.32 20.08 10.56
C ALA A 444 -18.43 20.93 9.28
N THR A 445 -17.50 21.88 9.12
CA THR A 445 -17.40 22.75 7.94
C THR A 445 -16.12 22.48 7.18
N PHE A 446 -16.19 22.60 5.85
CA PHE A 446 -15.11 22.19 4.96
C PHE A 446 -14.74 23.27 3.95
N SER A 447 -13.46 23.33 3.61
CA SER A 447 -12.95 24.07 2.46
C SER A 447 -12.35 23.12 1.42
N THR A 448 -12.26 23.61 0.19
CA THR A 448 -11.68 22.86 -0.93
C THR A 448 -10.42 23.58 -1.40
N PRO A 449 -9.25 22.91 -1.47
CA PRO A 449 -8.03 23.52 -1.99
C PRO A 449 -8.28 24.16 -3.36
N GLU A 450 -7.70 25.34 -3.62
CA GLU A 450 -7.87 26.08 -4.90
C GLU A 450 -7.42 25.26 -6.13
N SER A 451 -6.51 24.33 -5.94
CA SER A 451 -6.05 23.42 -6.98
C SER A 451 -7.10 22.38 -7.41
N ILE A 452 -8.22 22.26 -6.66
CA ILE A 452 -9.27 21.29 -6.91
C ILE A 452 -10.47 21.99 -7.54
N ASN A 453 -10.88 21.51 -8.70
CA ASN A 453 -12.09 21.94 -9.42
C ASN A 453 -12.52 20.86 -10.43
N GLY A 454 -13.63 21.06 -11.13
CA GLY A 454 -14.16 20.09 -12.10
C GLY A 454 -13.22 19.71 -13.26
N ASN A 455 -12.20 20.53 -13.54
CA ASN A 455 -11.19 20.22 -14.57
C ASN A 455 -9.96 19.49 -14.02
N THR A 456 -9.82 19.41 -12.72
CA THR A 456 -8.67 18.74 -12.07
C THR A 456 -8.69 17.25 -12.36
N LYS A 457 -7.64 16.75 -12.98
CA LYS A 457 -7.50 15.31 -13.25
C LYS A 457 -6.91 14.61 -12.04
N THR A 458 -7.51 13.50 -11.62
CA THR A 458 -7.01 12.66 -10.52
C THR A 458 -5.63 12.07 -10.82
N TRP A 459 -5.36 11.78 -12.08
CA TRP A 459 -4.17 11.03 -12.51
C TRP A 459 -3.31 11.83 -13.48
N THR A 460 -2.00 11.72 -13.31
CA THR A 460 -0.98 12.22 -14.25
C THR A 460 0.01 11.12 -14.64
N LEU A 461 0.70 11.28 -15.75
CA LEU A 461 1.67 10.32 -16.25
C LEU A 461 2.90 10.24 -15.33
N ASN A 462 3.42 9.03 -15.15
CA ASN A 462 4.68 8.80 -14.46
C ASN A 462 5.85 8.97 -15.44
N HIS A 463 6.57 10.07 -15.31
CA HIS A 463 7.71 10.41 -16.18
C HIS A 463 9.05 9.77 -15.75
N ALA A 464 9.03 8.77 -14.85
CA ALA A 464 10.26 8.09 -14.46
C ALA A 464 10.88 7.35 -15.65
N ILE A 465 12.21 7.37 -15.75
CA ILE A 465 12.96 6.73 -16.83
C ILE A 465 12.64 5.22 -16.99
N GLY A 466 12.33 4.54 -15.90
CA GLY A 466 11.91 3.14 -15.93
C GLY A 466 10.54 2.86 -16.60
N GLN A 467 9.80 3.92 -16.97
CA GLN A 467 8.56 3.80 -17.76
C GLN A 467 8.80 3.89 -19.27
N CYS A 468 9.98 4.34 -19.69
CA CYS A 468 10.31 4.50 -21.09
C CYS A 468 10.57 3.15 -21.78
N TRP A 469 10.43 3.15 -23.10
CA TRP A 469 10.90 2.03 -23.90
C TRP A 469 12.43 1.92 -23.86
N TYR A 470 12.91 0.72 -24.03
CA TYR A 470 14.34 0.47 -24.31
C TYR A 470 14.49 -0.75 -25.21
N ALA A 471 15.55 -0.76 -25.99
CA ALA A 471 15.90 -1.88 -26.84
C ALA A 471 17.32 -2.36 -26.56
N SER A 472 17.54 -3.64 -26.77
CA SER A 472 18.86 -4.28 -26.66
C SER A 472 19.14 -5.16 -27.86
N ILE A 473 20.40 -5.22 -28.27
CA ILE A 473 20.92 -6.13 -29.26
C ILE A 473 21.88 -7.08 -28.56
N GLY A 474 21.71 -8.37 -28.77
CA GLY A 474 22.53 -9.40 -28.15
C GLY A 474 23.14 -10.33 -29.20
N ILE A 475 24.32 -10.84 -28.90
CA ILE A 475 25.02 -11.87 -29.68
C ILE A 475 25.35 -13.03 -28.72
N LYS A 476 24.90 -14.23 -29.06
CA LYS A 476 25.22 -15.45 -28.31
C LYS A 476 25.87 -16.48 -29.24
N TYR A 477 27.04 -16.94 -28.87
CA TYR A 477 27.71 -18.01 -29.55
C TYR A 477 27.67 -19.28 -28.69
N CYS A 478 27.16 -20.37 -29.29
CA CYS A 478 27.11 -21.67 -28.68
C CYS A 478 28.05 -22.62 -29.47
N PHE A 479 28.93 -23.29 -28.78
CA PHE A 479 29.84 -24.29 -29.33
C PHE A 479 29.67 -25.59 -28.56
N ASN A 480 29.86 -26.72 -29.27
CA ASN A 480 29.86 -28.07 -28.69
C ASN A 480 31.30 -28.52 -28.51
#